data_63bb69d9250cdc925378427f21c8622b
#
_entry.id   63bb69d9250cdc925378427f21c8622b
#
_cell.length_a   1.000
_cell.length_b   1.000
_cell.length_c   1.000
_cell.angle_alpha   90.00
_cell.angle_beta   90.00
_cell.angle_gamma   90.00
#
_symmetry.space_group_name_H-M   'P 1'
#
loop_
_entity.id
_entity.type
_entity.pdbx_description
1 polymer ?
#
loop_
_entity_poly.entity_id
_entity_poly.type
_entity_poly.pdbx_seq_one_letter_code
_entity_poly.pdbx_strand_id
1 'polypeptide(L)'
;MYKRQAPDGRQWQVDKNDFSITVDGVRKAFDYALIIIHGTPGEDGKLQGYLDMMGVPYSSCSMTSSVITFDKITAKRTLAGRVNLAREVFLRRGEAFDPAQIVADLGMPLFVKPNANGSSFGVTKVHAPEELPTAIEAAFAQGDEILIEECVAGREMGCGMLVAGGREYVFPITEIVSKKDFFDYEAKYTAGFSDEITPADITPEVKAELNLSLIHISE
;
A
#
# COMPACT_ATOMS: atom_id res chain seq x y z
N MET A 1 -21.77 -5.02 -4.00
CA MET A 1 -22.38 -5.24 -5.33
C MET A 1 -21.65 -4.33 -6.30
N TYR A 2 -20.91 -4.87 -7.26
CA TYR A 2 -20.15 -4.08 -8.23
C TYR A 2 -21.09 -3.52 -9.30
N LYS A 3 -21.01 -2.22 -9.56
CA LYS A 3 -21.80 -1.54 -10.57
C LYS A 3 -20.86 -0.78 -11.51
N ARG A 4 -21.15 -0.80 -12.81
CA ARG A 4 -20.53 0.12 -13.76
C ARG A 4 -21.38 1.38 -13.89
N GLN A 5 -20.77 2.54 -13.93
CA GLN A 5 -21.42 3.82 -14.17
C GLN A 5 -20.93 4.40 -15.50
N ALA A 6 -21.88 4.77 -16.35
CA ALA A 6 -21.57 5.52 -17.56
C ALA A 6 -21.36 7.03 -17.27
N PRO A 7 -20.76 7.80 -18.19
CA PRO A 7 -20.63 9.25 -18.05
C PRO A 7 -21.95 9.99 -17.82
N ASP A 8 -23.06 9.43 -18.32
CA ASP A 8 -24.42 9.96 -18.12
C ASP A 8 -25.08 9.54 -16.79
N GLY A 9 -24.34 8.87 -15.92
CA GLY A 9 -24.81 8.45 -14.60
C GLY A 9 -25.58 7.12 -14.57
N ARG A 10 -25.89 6.49 -15.72
CA ARG A 10 -26.52 5.18 -15.75
C ARG A 10 -25.62 4.13 -15.11
N GLN A 11 -26.21 3.17 -14.40
CA GLN A 11 -25.52 2.10 -13.70
C GLN A 11 -26.00 0.74 -14.17
N TRP A 12 -25.08 -0.19 -14.38
CA TRP A 12 -25.36 -1.58 -14.68
C TRP A 12 -24.70 -2.49 -13.66
N GLN A 13 -25.38 -3.55 -13.34
CA GLN A 13 -24.81 -4.61 -12.51
C GLN A 13 -23.84 -5.44 -13.32
N VAL A 14 -22.64 -5.68 -12.78
CA VAL A 14 -21.67 -6.61 -13.37
C VAL A 14 -22.11 -8.04 -13.08
N ASP A 15 -22.20 -8.88 -14.10
CA ASP A 15 -22.35 -10.32 -13.94
C ASP A 15 -21.02 -10.88 -13.40
N LYS A 16 -21.11 -11.50 -12.23
CA LYS A 16 -19.93 -12.06 -11.57
C LYS A 16 -19.40 -13.35 -12.19
N ASN A 17 -20.22 -13.99 -13.03
CA ASN A 17 -19.85 -15.27 -13.63
C ASN A 17 -18.91 -15.09 -14.84
N ASP A 18 -18.91 -13.90 -15.45
CA ASP A 18 -18.13 -13.65 -16.67
C ASP A 18 -17.64 -12.22 -16.83
N PHE A 19 -17.74 -11.40 -15.78
CA PHE A 19 -17.34 -10.00 -15.76
C PHE A 19 -17.99 -9.15 -16.87
N SER A 20 -19.21 -9.50 -17.29
CA SER A 20 -19.98 -8.75 -18.31
C SER A 20 -21.02 -7.82 -17.69
N ILE A 21 -21.61 -6.98 -18.54
CA ILE A 21 -22.83 -6.22 -18.22
C ILE A 21 -23.87 -6.41 -19.34
N THR A 22 -25.14 -6.21 -19.00
CA THR A 22 -26.22 -6.17 -20.00
C THR A 22 -26.69 -4.73 -20.17
N VAL A 23 -26.58 -4.19 -21.37
CA VAL A 23 -27.01 -2.84 -21.74
C VAL A 23 -28.09 -2.97 -22.80
N ASP A 24 -29.30 -2.48 -22.51
CA ASP A 24 -30.46 -2.52 -23.42
C ASP A 24 -30.71 -3.93 -23.99
N GLY A 25 -30.61 -4.96 -23.13
CA GLY A 25 -30.78 -6.36 -23.49
C GLY A 25 -29.59 -7.01 -24.21
N VAL A 26 -28.53 -6.28 -24.48
CA VAL A 26 -27.33 -6.80 -25.16
C VAL A 26 -26.19 -7.00 -24.14
N ARG A 27 -25.68 -8.24 -24.08
CA ARG A 27 -24.49 -8.56 -23.26
C ARG A 27 -23.25 -7.88 -23.83
N LYS A 28 -22.47 -7.23 -22.95
CA LYS A 28 -21.20 -6.59 -23.24
C LYS A 28 -20.12 -7.21 -22.36
N ALA A 29 -19.17 -7.89 -22.96
CA ALA A 29 -17.95 -8.36 -22.33
C ALA A 29 -16.87 -7.26 -22.34
N PHE A 30 -15.79 -7.46 -21.59
CA PHE A 30 -14.65 -6.55 -21.51
C PHE A 30 -13.37 -7.31 -21.85
N ASP A 31 -12.54 -6.68 -22.66
CA ASP A 31 -11.24 -7.24 -23.08
C ASP A 31 -10.12 -6.90 -22.08
N TYR A 32 -10.36 -5.94 -21.18
CA TYR A 32 -9.37 -5.45 -20.23
C TYR A 32 -10.04 -4.75 -19.03
N ALA A 33 -9.47 -4.90 -17.85
CA ALA A 33 -9.90 -4.22 -16.63
C ALA A 33 -8.83 -3.24 -16.14
N LEU A 34 -9.15 -1.94 -16.11
CA LEU A 34 -8.32 -0.92 -15.47
C LEU A 34 -8.71 -0.85 -13.99
N ILE A 35 -7.81 -1.29 -13.11
CA ILE A 35 -8.03 -1.29 -11.67
C ILE A 35 -7.46 0.01 -11.08
N ILE A 36 -8.34 0.84 -10.49
CA ILE A 36 -8.00 2.07 -9.75
C ILE A 36 -8.82 2.05 -8.46
N ILE A 37 -8.45 1.16 -7.54
CA ILE A 37 -9.17 0.94 -6.28
C ILE A 37 -8.13 0.84 -5.18
N HIS A 38 -8.24 1.68 -4.14
CA HIS A 38 -7.46 1.56 -2.92
C HIS A 38 -8.02 0.47 -2.00
N GLY A 39 -7.12 -0.27 -1.37
CA GLY A 39 -7.47 -1.32 -0.41
C GLY A 39 -8.17 -2.52 -1.06
N THR A 40 -8.96 -3.21 -0.26
CA THR A 40 -9.74 -4.37 -0.69
C THR A 40 -10.90 -3.95 -1.59
N PRO A 41 -11.15 -4.64 -2.73
CA PRO A 41 -10.46 -5.81 -3.27
C PRO A 41 -9.40 -5.47 -4.33
N GLY A 42 -9.01 -4.20 -4.50
CA GLY A 42 -8.19 -3.74 -5.63
C GLY A 42 -6.70 -3.99 -5.45
N GLU A 43 -6.20 -4.01 -4.21
CA GLU A 43 -4.77 -4.10 -3.91
C GLU A 43 -4.37 -5.41 -3.23
N ASP A 44 -5.32 -6.20 -2.71
CA ASP A 44 -5.08 -7.40 -1.90
C ASP A 44 -5.13 -8.72 -2.68
N GLY A 45 -5.08 -8.67 -4.00
CA GLY A 45 -5.08 -9.84 -4.88
C GLY A 45 -6.46 -10.45 -5.16
N LYS A 46 -7.53 -10.07 -4.45
CA LYS A 46 -8.86 -10.66 -4.60
C LYS A 46 -9.48 -10.37 -5.96
N LEU A 47 -9.42 -9.12 -6.40
CA LEU A 47 -9.93 -8.73 -7.72
C LEU A 47 -9.09 -9.30 -8.83
N GLN A 48 -7.76 -9.33 -8.68
CA GLN A 48 -6.82 -9.93 -9.61
C GLN A 48 -7.13 -11.42 -9.80
N GLY A 49 -7.25 -12.19 -8.69
CA GLY A 49 -7.59 -13.61 -8.76
C GLY A 49 -8.95 -13.89 -9.39
N TYR A 50 -9.93 -13.03 -9.16
CA TYR A 50 -11.22 -13.12 -9.82
C TYR A 50 -11.10 -12.88 -11.34
N LEU A 51 -10.36 -11.85 -11.77
CA LEU A 51 -10.14 -11.54 -13.19
C LEU A 51 -9.31 -12.62 -13.88
N ASP A 52 -8.32 -13.21 -13.20
CA ASP A 52 -7.56 -14.36 -13.68
C ASP A 52 -8.47 -15.56 -13.99
N MET A 53 -9.43 -15.88 -13.08
CA MET A 53 -10.41 -16.93 -13.31
C MET A 53 -11.34 -16.63 -14.48
N MET A 54 -11.64 -15.36 -14.73
CA MET A 54 -12.49 -14.92 -15.86
C MET A 54 -11.70 -14.79 -17.17
N GLY A 55 -10.38 -14.90 -17.15
CA GLY A 55 -9.54 -14.70 -18.32
C GLY A 55 -9.51 -13.25 -18.82
N VAL A 56 -9.77 -12.28 -17.94
CA VAL A 56 -9.77 -10.85 -18.26
C VAL A 56 -8.46 -10.22 -17.84
N PRO A 57 -7.61 -9.75 -18.77
CA PRO A 57 -6.39 -9.02 -18.43
C PRO A 57 -6.67 -7.73 -17.66
N TYR A 58 -5.72 -7.31 -16.81
CA TYR A 58 -5.90 -6.12 -15.97
C TYR A 58 -4.61 -5.31 -15.78
N SER A 59 -4.73 -4.09 -15.24
CA SER A 59 -3.66 -3.09 -15.18
C SER A 59 -2.75 -3.16 -13.98
N SER A 60 -3.02 -3.99 -12.98
CA SER A 60 -2.17 -4.11 -11.79
C SER A 60 -1.14 -5.24 -11.92
N CYS A 61 -0.27 -5.37 -10.92
CA CYS A 61 0.60 -6.53 -10.80
C CYS A 61 -0.23 -7.83 -10.61
N SER A 62 0.43 -8.98 -10.71
CA SER A 62 -0.22 -10.29 -10.54
C SER A 62 -0.93 -10.42 -9.19
N MET A 63 -1.87 -11.37 -9.09
CA MET A 63 -2.51 -11.71 -7.82
C MET A 63 -1.48 -11.97 -6.73
N THR A 64 -0.46 -12.79 -7.01
CA THR A 64 0.59 -13.13 -6.04
C THR A 64 1.34 -11.88 -5.54
N SER A 65 1.78 -11.02 -6.46
CA SER A 65 2.48 -9.78 -6.09
C SER A 65 1.57 -8.86 -5.29
N SER A 66 0.29 -8.73 -5.67
CA SER A 66 -0.68 -7.92 -4.92
C SER A 66 -0.87 -8.42 -3.48
N VAL A 67 -1.02 -9.73 -3.28
CA VAL A 67 -1.15 -10.34 -1.94
C VAL A 67 0.09 -10.05 -1.09
N ILE A 68 1.29 -10.31 -1.65
CA ILE A 68 2.55 -10.13 -0.92
C ILE A 68 2.75 -8.67 -0.53
N THR A 69 2.55 -7.73 -1.45
CA THR A 69 2.83 -6.30 -1.21
C THR A 69 1.78 -5.61 -0.34
N PHE A 70 0.55 -6.12 -0.32
CA PHE A 70 -0.51 -5.58 0.54
C PHE A 70 -0.34 -5.97 2.02
N ASP A 71 0.19 -7.17 2.27
CA ASP A 71 0.54 -7.67 3.59
C ASP A 71 1.94 -7.21 3.97
N LYS A 72 2.05 -6.21 4.86
CA LYS A 72 3.34 -5.58 5.21
C LYS A 72 4.35 -6.55 5.80
N ILE A 73 3.89 -7.52 6.59
CA ILE A 73 4.77 -8.53 7.20
C ILE A 73 5.32 -9.45 6.13
N THR A 74 4.46 -9.94 5.24
CA THR A 74 4.86 -10.79 4.13
C THR A 74 5.79 -10.05 3.18
N ALA A 75 5.50 -8.78 2.84
CA ALA A 75 6.36 -7.93 2.04
C ALA A 75 7.75 -7.77 2.68
N LYS A 76 7.82 -7.42 3.96
CA LYS A 76 9.09 -7.26 4.69
C LYS A 76 9.89 -8.56 4.73
N ARG A 77 9.25 -9.70 5.00
CA ARG A 77 9.91 -11.00 5.00
C ARG A 77 10.46 -11.38 3.63
N THR A 78 9.70 -11.07 2.56
CA THR A 78 10.12 -11.31 1.18
C THR A 78 11.32 -10.45 0.79
N LEU A 79 11.38 -9.20 1.26
CA LEU A 79 12.42 -8.24 0.95
C LEU A 79 13.62 -8.28 1.92
N ALA A 80 13.55 -9.09 2.98
CA ALA A 80 14.62 -9.19 3.98
C ALA A 80 15.96 -9.56 3.34
N GLY A 81 16.99 -8.77 3.61
CA GLY A 81 18.33 -8.93 3.05
C GLY A 81 18.51 -8.45 1.60
N ARG A 82 17.44 -7.99 0.95
CA ARG A 82 17.50 -7.38 -0.40
C ARG A 82 17.52 -5.85 -0.34
N VAL A 83 16.74 -5.29 0.57
CA VAL A 83 16.67 -3.84 0.82
C VAL A 83 16.75 -3.55 2.32
N ASN A 84 17.10 -2.32 2.67
CA ASN A 84 17.07 -1.87 4.05
C ASN A 84 15.61 -1.71 4.50
N LEU A 85 15.28 -2.32 5.63
CA LEU A 85 13.94 -2.27 6.21
C LEU A 85 14.00 -1.69 7.62
N ALA A 86 12.99 -0.93 8.01
CA ALA A 86 12.82 -0.51 9.40
C ALA A 86 12.69 -1.75 10.30
N ARG A 87 13.28 -1.69 11.50
CA ARG A 87 13.11 -2.75 12.51
C ARG A 87 11.66 -2.76 12.98
N GLU A 88 11.12 -3.94 13.27
CA GLU A 88 9.74 -4.09 13.68
C GLU A 88 9.52 -5.13 14.75
N VAL A 89 8.38 -4.98 15.43
CA VAL A 89 7.72 -6.00 16.22
C VAL A 89 6.36 -6.28 15.61
N PHE A 90 6.06 -7.55 15.42
CA PHE A 90 4.78 -8.02 14.95
C PHE A 90 3.95 -8.55 16.10
N LEU A 91 2.66 -8.18 16.14
CA LEU A 91 1.71 -8.68 17.14
C LEU A 91 0.42 -9.16 16.48
N ARG A 92 -0.11 -10.25 17.01
CA ARG A 92 -1.47 -10.73 16.72
C ARG A 92 -2.39 -10.38 17.86
N ARG A 93 -3.65 -10.18 17.55
CA ARG A 93 -4.67 -9.95 18.57
C ARG A 93 -4.68 -11.08 19.61
N GLY A 94 -4.60 -10.71 20.88
CA GLY A 94 -4.56 -11.65 22.00
C GLY A 94 -3.17 -12.18 22.37
N GLU A 95 -2.11 -11.83 21.62
CA GLU A 95 -0.73 -12.10 22.06
C GLU A 95 -0.34 -11.18 23.21
N ALA A 96 0.36 -11.74 24.17
CA ALA A 96 0.96 -10.95 25.26
C ALA A 96 2.17 -10.18 24.71
N PHE A 97 2.32 -8.93 25.11
CA PHE A 97 3.46 -8.09 24.76
C PHE A 97 3.92 -7.25 25.94
N ASP A 98 5.18 -6.88 25.94
CA ASP A 98 5.76 -5.95 26.91
C ASP A 98 6.08 -4.61 26.20
N PRO A 99 5.32 -3.53 26.49
CA PRO A 99 5.59 -2.22 25.91
C PRO A 99 7.00 -1.69 26.21
N ALA A 100 7.55 -1.98 27.39
CA ALA A 100 8.88 -1.52 27.74
C ALA A 100 9.96 -2.23 26.91
N GLN A 101 9.78 -3.52 26.64
CA GLN A 101 10.68 -4.27 25.76
C GLN A 101 10.61 -3.78 24.33
N ILE A 102 9.40 -3.50 23.81
CA ILE A 102 9.22 -2.95 22.45
C ILE A 102 9.95 -1.61 22.29
N VAL A 103 9.80 -0.73 23.28
CA VAL A 103 10.49 0.57 23.27
C VAL A 103 12.01 0.40 23.38
N ALA A 104 12.49 -0.54 24.20
CA ALA A 104 13.92 -0.83 24.31
C ALA A 104 14.53 -1.36 23.00
N ASP A 105 13.78 -2.21 22.28
CA ASP A 105 14.24 -2.82 21.03
C ASP A 105 14.22 -1.86 19.85
N LEU A 106 13.19 -1.04 19.71
CA LEU A 106 12.96 -0.20 18.52
C LEU A 106 13.36 1.25 18.72
N GLY A 107 13.39 1.76 19.95
CA GLY A 107 13.58 3.18 20.25
C GLY A 107 12.29 3.99 20.06
N MET A 108 12.41 5.31 20.22
CA MET A 108 11.30 6.26 20.03
C MET A 108 11.71 7.34 19.03
N PRO A 109 10.79 7.92 18.26
CA PRO A 109 9.36 7.58 18.16
C PRO A 109 9.11 6.29 17.40
N LEU A 110 7.86 5.75 17.49
CA LEU A 110 7.42 4.51 16.85
C LEU A 110 6.23 4.75 15.92
N PHE A 111 6.07 3.88 14.93
CA PHE A 111 4.84 3.77 14.16
C PHE A 111 4.10 2.49 14.51
N VAL A 112 2.82 2.60 14.88
CA VAL A 112 1.92 1.46 15.05
C VAL A 112 0.92 1.45 13.89
N LYS A 113 0.80 0.32 13.19
CA LYS A 113 -0.03 0.23 11.99
C LYS A 113 -0.65 -1.14 11.79
N PRO A 114 -1.87 -1.22 11.20
CA PRO A 114 -2.44 -2.49 10.78
C PRO A 114 -1.57 -3.16 9.71
N ASN A 115 -1.50 -4.51 9.73
CA ASN A 115 -0.72 -5.27 8.75
C ASN A 115 -1.28 -5.08 7.32
N ALA A 116 -2.54 -5.42 7.11
CA ALA A 116 -3.18 -5.40 5.80
C ALA A 116 -4.15 -4.22 5.68
N ASN A 117 -3.61 -3.02 5.47
CA ASN A 117 -4.41 -1.83 5.21
C ASN A 117 -3.67 -0.85 4.30
N GLY A 118 -4.43 -0.09 3.50
CA GLY A 118 -3.89 0.88 2.54
C GLY A 118 -3.90 2.32 3.07
N SER A 119 -3.24 3.21 2.32
CA SER A 119 -3.35 4.66 2.43
C SER A 119 -3.08 5.27 3.82
N SER A 120 -2.20 4.68 4.62
CA SER A 120 -1.88 5.09 6.00
C SER A 120 -3.10 5.09 6.95
N PHE A 121 -4.19 4.40 6.59
CA PHE A 121 -5.36 4.31 7.45
C PHE A 121 -5.05 3.47 8.69
N GLY A 122 -5.37 4.02 9.88
CA GLY A 122 -5.09 3.35 11.15
C GLY A 122 -3.62 3.38 11.59
N VAL A 123 -2.78 4.20 10.95
CA VAL A 123 -1.39 4.40 11.37
C VAL A 123 -1.33 5.47 12.46
N THR A 124 -0.63 5.17 13.54
CA THR A 124 -0.37 6.10 14.64
C THR A 124 1.13 6.24 14.84
N LYS A 125 1.64 7.48 14.90
CA LYS A 125 2.98 7.79 15.35
C LYS A 125 2.96 8.01 16.85
N VAL A 126 3.79 7.30 17.56
CA VAL A 126 3.86 7.27 19.04
C VAL A 126 5.13 8.00 19.46
N HIS A 127 4.99 9.05 20.25
CA HIS A 127 6.10 9.89 20.69
C HIS A 127 6.58 9.57 22.10
N ALA A 128 5.70 8.99 22.93
CA ALA A 128 6.01 8.62 24.31
C ALA A 128 5.55 7.19 24.62
N PRO A 129 6.28 6.45 25.48
CA PRO A 129 5.95 5.05 25.81
C PRO A 129 4.52 4.86 26.33
N GLU A 130 3.98 5.86 27.00
CA GLU A 130 2.64 5.83 27.58
C GLU A 130 1.53 5.78 26.54
N GLU A 131 1.79 6.25 25.31
CA GLU A 131 0.85 6.27 24.20
C GLU A 131 0.75 4.89 23.49
N LEU A 132 1.78 4.04 23.66
CA LEU A 132 1.91 2.79 22.90
C LEU A 132 0.74 1.82 23.10
N PRO A 133 0.23 1.57 24.32
CA PRO A 133 -0.92 0.67 24.49
C PRO A 133 -2.17 1.16 23.75
N THR A 134 -2.47 2.45 23.81
CA THR A 134 -3.62 3.05 23.13
C THR A 134 -3.48 2.96 21.60
N ALA A 135 -2.29 3.20 21.08
CA ALA A 135 -2.01 3.07 19.64
C ALA A 135 -2.16 1.61 19.16
N ILE A 136 -1.72 0.64 19.95
CA ILE A 136 -1.89 -0.80 19.69
C ILE A 136 -3.38 -1.17 19.63
N GLU A 137 -4.18 -0.73 20.59
CA GLU A 137 -5.63 -0.96 20.60
C GLU A 137 -6.31 -0.35 19.36
N ALA A 138 -5.95 0.88 19.00
CA ALA A 138 -6.48 1.56 17.82
C ALA A 138 -6.13 0.81 16.52
N ALA A 139 -4.91 0.29 16.39
CA ALA A 139 -4.51 -0.50 15.23
C ALA A 139 -5.23 -1.84 15.18
N PHE A 140 -5.43 -2.51 16.32
CA PHE A 140 -6.23 -3.74 16.40
C PHE A 140 -7.72 -3.51 16.11
N ALA A 141 -8.24 -2.31 16.24
CA ALA A 141 -9.60 -2.01 15.80
C ALA A 141 -9.75 -2.12 14.26
N GLN A 142 -8.64 -2.08 13.51
CA GLN A 142 -8.61 -2.14 12.04
C GLN A 142 -8.22 -3.53 11.50
N GLY A 143 -7.76 -4.46 12.33
CA GLY A 143 -7.34 -5.80 11.91
C GLY A 143 -6.83 -6.64 13.07
N ASP A 144 -6.55 -7.90 12.82
CA ASP A 144 -6.08 -8.85 13.83
C ASP A 144 -4.56 -8.97 13.90
N GLU A 145 -3.87 -8.31 12.99
CA GLU A 145 -2.41 -8.29 12.90
C GLU A 145 -1.92 -6.84 12.75
N ILE A 146 -0.92 -6.48 13.52
CA ILE A 146 -0.34 -5.14 13.52
C ILE A 146 1.19 -5.19 13.48
N LEU A 147 1.79 -4.12 12.94
CA LEU A 147 3.22 -3.86 13.03
C LEU A 147 3.48 -2.66 13.93
N ILE A 148 4.55 -2.76 14.71
CA ILE A 148 5.15 -1.65 15.42
C ILE A 148 6.54 -1.48 14.83
N GLU A 149 6.84 -0.32 14.25
CA GLU A 149 8.11 -0.07 13.56
C GLU A 149 8.84 1.12 14.18
N GLU A 150 10.18 1.07 14.14
CA GLU A 150 11.00 2.25 14.42
C GLU A 150 10.67 3.37 13.43
N CYS A 151 10.78 4.61 13.88
CA CYS A 151 10.69 5.76 13.02
C CYS A 151 12.05 6.02 12.37
N VAL A 152 12.17 5.73 11.09
CA VAL A 152 13.36 6.06 10.31
C VAL A 152 13.30 7.54 9.93
N ALA A 153 14.25 8.32 10.42
CA ALA A 153 14.36 9.73 10.09
C ALA A 153 14.95 9.92 8.67
N GLY A 154 14.37 10.82 7.90
CA GLY A 154 14.85 11.09 6.55
C GLY A 154 13.82 11.79 5.68
N ARG A 155 14.17 11.94 4.40
CA ARG A 155 13.30 12.46 3.35
C ARG A 155 12.45 11.31 2.81
N GLU A 156 11.14 11.52 2.59
CA GLU A 156 10.24 10.51 2.03
C GLU A 156 10.25 10.59 0.50
N MET A 157 10.61 9.48 -0.16
CA MET A 157 10.69 9.38 -1.61
C MET A 157 9.66 8.37 -2.15
N GLY A 158 8.86 8.82 -3.11
CA GLY A 158 7.99 7.96 -3.90
C GLY A 158 8.69 7.53 -5.18
N CYS A 159 8.78 6.22 -5.39
CA CYS A 159 9.36 5.64 -6.60
C CYS A 159 8.30 4.77 -7.29
N GLY A 160 8.07 4.98 -8.58
CA GLY A 160 7.11 4.22 -9.36
C GLY A 160 7.77 3.52 -10.54
N MET A 161 7.24 2.34 -10.89
CA MET A 161 7.66 1.58 -12.07
C MET A 161 6.43 0.99 -12.77
N LEU A 162 6.52 0.89 -14.09
CA LEU A 162 5.55 0.21 -14.93
C LEU A 162 6.27 -0.81 -15.83
N VAL A 163 5.77 -2.01 -15.90
CA VAL A 163 6.20 -3.00 -16.91
C VAL A 163 5.07 -3.13 -17.94
N ALA A 164 5.36 -2.80 -19.19
CA ALA A 164 4.40 -2.88 -20.29
C ALA A 164 5.08 -3.30 -21.58
N GLY A 165 4.49 -4.26 -22.31
CA GLY A 165 5.03 -4.75 -23.56
C GLY A 165 6.45 -5.31 -23.47
N GLY A 166 6.82 -5.93 -22.33
CA GLY A 166 8.16 -6.45 -22.07
C GLY A 166 9.22 -5.37 -21.81
N ARG A 167 8.81 -4.15 -21.52
CA ARG A 167 9.71 -3.03 -21.18
C ARG A 167 9.40 -2.50 -19.79
N GLU A 168 10.46 -2.12 -19.09
CA GLU A 168 10.40 -1.46 -17.79
C GLU A 168 10.48 0.07 -17.96
N TYR A 169 9.60 0.76 -17.29
CA TYR A 169 9.54 2.23 -17.26
C TYR A 169 9.66 2.67 -15.79
N VAL A 170 10.83 3.14 -15.40
CA VAL A 170 11.05 3.75 -14.07
C VAL A 170 10.66 5.22 -14.16
N PHE A 171 9.70 5.63 -13.34
CA PHE A 171 9.22 7.01 -13.32
C PHE A 171 10.19 7.93 -12.57
N PRO A 172 10.10 9.26 -12.78
CA PRO A 172 10.83 10.20 -11.97
C PRO A 172 10.51 10.02 -10.49
N ILE A 173 11.54 10.08 -9.65
CA ILE A 173 11.38 9.99 -8.20
C ILE A 173 10.70 11.26 -7.70
N THR A 174 9.73 11.12 -6.83
CA THR A 174 8.99 12.21 -6.20
C THR A 174 9.37 12.31 -4.74
N GLU A 175 9.76 13.50 -4.28
CA GLU A 175 9.88 13.77 -2.84
C GLU A 175 8.53 14.17 -2.27
N ILE A 176 8.17 13.59 -1.13
CA ILE A 176 6.95 13.90 -0.38
C ILE A 176 7.34 14.70 0.86
N VAL A 177 6.94 15.98 0.88
CA VAL A 177 7.21 16.88 2.01
C VAL A 177 5.92 17.06 2.78
N SER A 178 5.75 16.31 3.88
CA SER A 178 4.60 16.47 4.76
C SER A 178 4.75 17.73 5.60
N LYS A 179 3.67 18.52 5.71
CA LYS A 179 3.57 19.66 6.65
C LYS A 179 3.02 19.22 8.01
N LYS A 180 2.69 17.95 8.15
CA LYS A 180 2.35 17.28 9.40
C LYS A 180 3.53 16.50 9.93
N ASP A 181 3.37 15.91 11.08
CA ASP A 181 4.37 15.07 11.72
C ASP A 181 4.77 13.85 10.87
N PHE A 182 3.86 13.34 10.05
CA PHE A 182 4.12 12.34 9.02
C PHE A 182 3.06 12.40 7.91
N PHE A 183 3.28 11.66 6.82
CA PHE A 183 2.36 11.59 5.68
C PHE A 183 1.20 10.63 5.97
N ASP A 184 0.27 11.10 6.84
CA ASP A 184 -0.92 10.37 7.27
C ASP A 184 -2.03 10.39 6.19
N TYR A 185 -3.16 9.74 6.51
CA TYR A 185 -4.32 9.71 5.62
C TYR A 185 -4.82 11.11 5.25
N GLU A 186 -4.89 12.03 6.21
CA GLU A 186 -5.35 13.39 5.96
C GLU A 186 -4.34 14.18 5.11
N ALA A 187 -3.03 13.99 5.34
CA ALA A 187 -1.99 14.62 4.53
C ALA A 187 -2.01 14.17 3.07
N LYS A 188 -2.48 12.94 2.80
CA LYS A 188 -2.61 12.40 1.44
C LYS A 188 -3.80 12.97 0.66
N TYR A 189 -4.90 13.27 1.32
CA TYR A 189 -6.17 13.58 0.66
C TYR A 189 -6.67 15.00 0.89
N THR A 190 -6.00 15.78 1.75
CA THR A 190 -6.36 17.18 2.01
C THR A 190 -5.34 18.11 1.38
N ALA A 191 -5.78 18.94 0.45
CA ALA A 191 -4.92 19.90 -0.22
C ALA A 191 -4.20 20.83 0.77
N GLY A 192 -2.89 20.99 0.58
CA GLY A 192 -2.07 21.90 1.36
C GLY A 192 -1.35 21.28 2.57
N PHE A 193 -1.58 19.99 2.91
CA PHE A 193 -0.87 19.30 3.98
C PHE A 193 0.40 18.56 3.53
N SER A 194 0.61 18.42 2.23
CA SER A 194 1.84 17.89 1.66
C SER A 194 2.17 18.60 0.36
N ASP A 195 3.46 18.65 0.04
CA ASP A 195 3.97 19.05 -1.26
C ASP A 195 4.65 17.85 -1.91
N GLU A 196 4.38 17.61 -3.20
CA GLU A 196 4.99 16.56 -3.99
C GLU A 196 5.90 17.20 -5.03
N ILE A 197 7.21 16.96 -4.92
CA ILE A 197 8.24 17.56 -5.78
C ILE A 197 8.75 16.51 -6.76
N THR A 198 8.40 16.66 -8.03
CA THR A 198 8.82 15.75 -9.10
C THR A 198 9.50 16.50 -10.25
N PRO A 199 10.72 16.12 -10.68
CA PRO A 199 11.61 15.17 -10.02
C PRO A 199 12.14 15.69 -8.69
N ALA A 200 12.43 14.77 -7.75
CA ALA A 200 13.07 15.10 -6.49
C ALA A 200 14.47 15.69 -6.68
N ASP A 201 14.83 16.66 -5.84
CA ASP A 201 16.19 17.21 -5.81
C ASP A 201 17.10 16.27 -4.98
N ILE A 202 17.71 15.32 -5.68
CA ILE A 202 18.60 14.29 -5.12
C ILE A 202 19.83 14.12 -6.01
N THR A 203 20.93 13.63 -5.41
CA THR A 203 22.16 13.38 -6.17
C THR A 203 22.00 12.17 -7.11
N PRO A 204 22.81 12.07 -8.19
CA PRO A 204 22.80 10.93 -9.08
C PRO A 204 23.02 9.59 -8.37
N GLU A 205 23.85 9.58 -7.32
CA GLU A 205 24.16 8.38 -6.52
C GLU A 205 22.92 7.90 -5.76
N VAL A 206 22.23 8.80 -5.07
CA VAL A 206 20.97 8.48 -4.35
C VAL A 206 19.90 8.01 -5.33
N LYS A 207 19.79 8.66 -6.50
CA LYS A 207 18.86 8.22 -7.55
C LYS A 207 19.16 6.79 -8.02
N ALA A 208 20.45 6.46 -8.23
CA ALA A 208 20.85 5.12 -8.65
C ALA A 208 20.53 4.07 -7.60
N GLU A 209 20.76 4.35 -6.32
CA GLU A 209 20.43 3.45 -5.21
C GLU A 209 18.92 3.20 -5.09
N LEU A 210 18.12 4.26 -5.19
CA LEU A 210 16.65 4.12 -5.16
C LEU A 210 16.11 3.32 -6.35
N ASN A 211 16.64 3.53 -7.56
CA ASN A 211 16.26 2.76 -8.73
C ASN A 211 16.65 1.27 -8.59
N LEU A 212 17.82 0.98 -8.01
CA LEU A 212 18.25 -0.39 -7.75
C LEU A 212 17.33 -1.09 -6.74
N SER A 213 16.89 -0.38 -5.72
CA SER A 213 15.92 -0.90 -4.75
C SER A 213 14.59 -1.25 -5.42
N LEU A 214 14.10 -0.42 -6.36
CA LEU A 214 12.89 -0.72 -7.16
C LEU A 214 13.01 -2.01 -7.96
N ILE A 215 14.16 -2.23 -8.62
CA ILE A 215 14.43 -3.45 -9.39
C ILE A 215 14.38 -4.67 -8.47
N HIS A 216 15.04 -4.63 -7.31
CA HIS A 216 15.02 -5.73 -6.34
C HIS A 216 13.63 -6.04 -5.75
N ILE A 217 12.74 -5.04 -5.71
CA ILE A 217 11.35 -5.23 -5.26
C ILE A 217 10.49 -5.86 -6.37
N SER A 218 10.84 -5.61 -7.64
CA SER A 218 10.07 -6.08 -8.79
C SER A 218 10.41 -7.50 -9.23
N GLU A 219 11.59 -8.02 -8.85
CA GLU A 219 12.05 -9.39 -9.11
C GLU A 219 11.53 -10.39 -8.05
#